data_c0264b38c03ac7306b1db60ca08074e6
#
_entry.id   c0264b38c03ac7306b1db60ca08074e6
#
_cell.length_a   1.000
_cell.length_b   1.000
_cell.length_c   1.000
_cell.angle_alpha   90.00
_cell.angle_beta   90.00
_cell.angle_gamma   90.00
#
_symmetry.space_group_name_H-M   'P 1'
#
loop_
_entity.id
_entity.type
_entity.pdbx_description
1 polymer ?
#
loop_
_entity_poly.entity_id
_entity_poly.type
_entity_poly.pdbx_seq_one_letter_code
_entity_poly.pdbx_strand_id
1 'polypeptide(L)'
;MKKRTLLLSCFALLLASARAQAPADCQDVLLQGFFWNSQQQTGWTQLLPAVDEIGQNFTGIWLPPSANPEGGYTVGGSNVGYHPRVWNDQNSCWGTADNLKTLITAFHNKGVKVIADIVINHRAGYTDWANFSPDNFGAYGSYQLTLADICRNDEVNTEAGAATFRATHGMATGANDTGENWSGARDLDHTSA
;
A
#
# COMPACT_ATOMS: atom_id res chain seq x y z
N MET A 1 32.25 -43.08 -8.44
CA MET A 1 32.65 -41.73 -7.98
C MET A 1 31.69 -40.61 -8.36
N LYS A 2 30.61 -40.82 -9.15
CA LYS A 2 29.70 -39.74 -9.62
C LYS A 2 28.56 -39.37 -8.65
N LYS A 3 28.24 -40.20 -7.67
CA LYS A 3 27.09 -39.94 -6.75
C LYS A 3 27.41 -39.01 -5.56
N ARG A 4 28.69 -38.85 -5.18
CA ARG A 4 29.05 -37.98 -4.04
C ARG A 4 29.15 -36.50 -4.40
N THR A 5 29.42 -36.19 -5.66
CA THR A 5 29.52 -34.80 -6.14
C THR A 5 28.14 -34.14 -6.26
N LEU A 6 27.10 -34.92 -6.59
CA LEU A 6 25.72 -34.41 -6.71
C LEU A 6 25.13 -34.04 -5.36
N LEU A 7 25.44 -34.79 -4.29
CA LEU A 7 24.96 -34.47 -2.94
C LEU A 7 25.58 -33.18 -2.37
N LEU A 8 26.85 -32.93 -2.65
CA LEU A 8 27.51 -31.70 -2.20
C LEU A 8 26.97 -30.46 -2.92
N SER A 9 26.62 -30.58 -4.20
CA SER A 9 26.00 -29.45 -4.96
C SER A 9 24.60 -29.12 -4.47
N CYS A 10 23.79 -30.10 -4.10
CA CYS A 10 22.47 -29.86 -3.51
C CYS A 10 22.55 -29.23 -2.10
N PHE A 11 23.58 -29.61 -1.30
CA PHE A 11 23.74 -29.01 0.03
C PHE A 11 24.27 -27.58 -0.04
N ALA A 12 25.10 -27.24 -1.01
CA ALA A 12 25.56 -25.85 -1.23
C ALA A 12 24.44 -24.93 -1.73
N LEU A 13 23.46 -25.43 -2.50
CA LEU A 13 22.28 -24.64 -2.91
C LEU A 13 21.29 -24.38 -1.74
N LEU A 14 21.21 -25.28 -0.78
CA LEU A 14 20.36 -25.11 0.40
C LEU A 14 20.89 -24.10 1.41
N LEU A 15 22.18 -23.76 1.36
CA LEU A 15 22.79 -22.74 2.22
C LEU A 15 22.69 -21.32 1.64
N ALA A 16 22.26 -21.18 0.38
CA ALA A 16 22.06 -19.89 -0.27
C ALA A 16 20.64 -19.34 -0.12
N SER A 17 19.72 -20.07 0.53
CA SER A 17 18.32 -19.68 0.69
C SER A 17 18.06 -19.06 2.04
N ALA A 18 17.48 -17.87 2.00
CA ALA A 18 16.84 -17.13 3.07
C ALA A 18 17.75 -16.31 4.00
N ARG A 19 18.28 -15.23 3.51
CA ARG A 19 18.60 -14.09 4.37
C ARG A 19 17.45 -13.07 4.31
N ALA A 20 16.31 -13.44 4.86
CA ALA A 20 15.21 -12.51 5.13
C ALA A 20 15.36 -11.84 6.52
N GLN A 21 16.53 -11.97 7.15
CA GLN A 21 16.82 -11.34 8.44
C GLN A 21 17.66 -10.07 8.21
N ALA A 22 17.42 -9.08 9.06
CA ALA A 22 18.31 -7.93 9.12
C ALA A 22 19.77 -8.37 9.31
N PRO A 23 20.76 -7.66 8.74
CA PRO A 23 22.17 -7.92 9.01
C PRO A 23 22.43 -8.02 10.51
N ALA A 24 23.39 -8.86 10.91
CA ALA A 24 23.70 -9.08 12.32
C ALA A 24 24.19 -7.81 13.04
N ASP A 25 24.65 -6.81 12.30
CA ASP A 25 25.09 -5.49 12.75
C ASP A 25 24.02 -4.39 12.56
N CYS A 26 22.78 -4.76 12.22
CA CYS A 26 21.69 -3.80 12.07
C CYS A 26 21.41 -3.09 13.40
N GLN A 27 21.51 -1.77 13.38
CA GLN A 27 21.22 -0.89 14.51
C GLN A 27 19.86 -0.19 14.37
N ASP A 28 19.07 -0.53 13.33
CA ASP A 28 17.78 0.10 13.11
C ASP A 28 16.77 -0.36 14.16
N VAL A 29 16.11 0.61 14.77
CA VAL A 29 14.96 0.43 15.66
C VAL A 29 13.77 1.12 15.02
N LEU A 30 12.75 0.35 14.66
CA LEU A 30 11.58 0.86 13.95
C LEU A 30 10.40 1.03 14.89
N LEU A 31 9.75 2.18 14.79
CA LEU A 31 8.47 2.46 15.45
C LEU A 31 7.32 2.24 14.47
N GLN A 32 6.32 1.45 14.84
CA GLN A 32 5.02 1.51 14.17
C GLN A 32 4.30 2.77 14.65
N GLY A 33 4.20 3.78 13.77
CA GLY A 33 3.73 5.12 14.11
C GLY A 33 2.21 5.27 14.20
N PHE A 34 1.45 4.18 14.12
CA PHE A 34 -0.01 4.19 14.19
C PHE A 34 -0.57 2.84 14.67
N PHE A 35 -1.84 2.86 15.05
CA PHE A 35 -2.68 1.66 15.19
C PHE A 35 -4.07 1.94 14.61
N TRP A 36 -4.88 0.91 14.39
CA TRP A 36 -6.06 0.97 13.54
C TRP A 36 -7.00 2.15 13.78
N ASN A 37 -7.24 2.55 15.01
CA ASN A 37 -8.16 3.63 15.38
C ASN A 37 -7.45 4.86 15.97
N SER A 38 -6.20 5.11 15.59
CA SER A 38 -5.38 6.16 16.20
C SER A 38 -5.34 7.48 15.42
N GLN A 39 -6.23 7.71 14.45
CA GLN A 39 -6.18 8.89 13.56
C GLN A 39 -6.16 10.21 14.33
N GLN A 40 -6.86 10.27 15.47
CA GLN A 40 -6.88 11.46 16.33
C GLN A 40 -5.66 11.59 17.25
N GLN A 41 -4.90 10.52 17.45
CA GLN A 41 -3.72 10.47 18.32
C GLN A 41 -2.42 10.47 17.54
N THR A 42 -2.41 9.87 16.34
CA THR A 42 -1.22 9.68 15.51
C THR A 42 -1.36 10.25 14.09
N GLY A 43 -2.30 11.16 13.87
CA GLY A 43 -2.37 11.95 12.63
C GLY A 43 -1.09 12.79 12.43
N TRP A 44 -0.89 13.30 11.22
CA TRP A 44 0.36 13.97 10.85
C TRP A 44 0.70 15.14 11.76
N THR A 45 -0.27 15.93 12.17
CA THR A 45 -0.07 17.07 13.10
C THR A 45 0.07 16.64 14.55
N GLN A 46 -0.53 15.53 14.93
CA GLN A 46 -0.46 14.97 16.29
C GLN A 46 0.91 14.34 16.58
N LEU A 47 1.57 13.78 15.57
CA LEU A 47 2.91 13.21 15.71
C LEU A 47 4.03 14.28 15.77
N LEU A 48 3.80 15.47 15.23
CA LEU A 48 4.84 16.54 15.19
C LEU A 48 5.46 16.86 16.54
N PRO A 49 4.70 17.01 17.64
CA PRO A 49 5.29 17.30 18.97
C PRO A 49 6.17 16.17 19.51
N ALA A 50 5.97 14.93 19.06
CA ALA A 50 6.71 13.75 19.49
C ALA A 50 7.99 13.47 18.69
N VAL A 51 8.25 14.23 17.61
CA VAL A 51 9.39 13.97 16.70
C VAL A 51 10.73 13.96 17.42
N ASP A 52 10.93 14.83 18.40
CA ASP A 52 12.19 14.91 19.17
C ASP A 52 12.40 13.67 20.02
N GLU A 53 11.37 13.22 20.73
CA GLU A 53 11.41 12.02 21.56
C GLU A 53 11.56 10.75 20.71
N ILE A 54 10.83 10.66 19.62
CA ILE A 54 10.94 9.53 18.66
C ILE A 54 12.36 9.48 18.09
N GLY A 55 12.93 10.61 17.67
CA GLY A 55 14.28 10.69 17.12
C GLY A 55 15.41 10.33 18.09
N GLN A 56 15.15 10.36 19.39
CA GLN A 56 16.12 9.92 20.40
C GLN A 56 16.14 8.38 20.58
N ASN A 57 15.07 7.70 20.21
CA ASN A 57 14.86 6.30 20.54
C ASN A 57 14.72 5.39 19.32
N PHE A 58 14.37 5.94 18.15
CA PHE A 58 14.08 5.18 16.94
C PHE A 58 14.85 5.72 15.74
N THR A 59 15.28 4.83 14.86
CA THR A 59 15.97 5.16 13.61
C THR A 59 15.02 5.23 12.41
N GLY A 60 13.80 4.71 12.55
CA GLY A 60 12.78 4.73 11.54
C GLY A 60 11.37 4.69 12.12
N ILE A 61 10.42 5.22 11.36
CA ILE A 61 9.00 5.19 11.69
C ILE A 61 8.19 4.70 10.48
N TRP A 62 7.30 3.75 10.70
CA TRP A 62 6.32 3.30 9.73
C TRP A 62 5.04 4.11 9.89
N LEU A 63 4.68 4.88 8.85
CA LEU A 63 3.46 5.67 8.78
C LEU A 63 2.36 4.90 8.02
N PRO A 64 1.08 5.12 8.36
CA PRO A 64 -0.05 4.47 7.71
C PRO A 64 -0.23 4.93 6.27
N PRO A 65 -1.08 4.22 5.47
CA PRO A 65 -1.37 4.61 4.09
C PRO A 65 -1.87 6.05 4.01
N SER A 66 -1.24 6.84 3.14
CA SER A 66 -1.52 8.27 2.99
C SER A 66 -2.36 8.60 1.76
N ALA A 67 -2.58 7.65 0.85
CA ALA A 67 -3.39 7.85 -0.35
C ALA A 67 -4.85 8.19 -0.02
N ASN A 68 -5.49 9.01 -0.86
CA ASN A 68 -6.90 9.35 -0.73
C ASN A 68 -7.76 8.08 -0.78
N PRO A 69 -8.53 7.80 0.28
CA PRO A 69 -9.24 6.53 0.41
C PRO A 69 -10.62 6.56 -0.24
N GLU A 70 -11.23 5.39 -0.33
CA GLU A 70 -12.64 5.22 -0.68
C GLU A 70 -13.55 6.13 0.17
N GLY A 71 -14.58 6.72 -0.46
CA GLY A 71 -15.48 7.66 0.19
C GLY A 71 -14.88 9.04 0.44
N GLY A 72 -13.65 9.29 0.00
CA GLY A 72 -12.91 10.53 0.28
C GLY A 72 -12.29 10.53 1.66
N TYR A 73 -11.71 11.66 2.05
CA TYR A 73 -11.07 11.76 3.35
C TYR A 73 -11.75 12.81 4.25
N THR A 74 -11.71 12.52 5.53
CA THR A 74 -11.97 13.50 6.60
C THR A 74 -10.86 13.34 7.63
N VAL A 75 -10.11 14.39 7.91
CA VAL A 75 -9.03 14.35 8.90
C VAL A 75 -9.62 13.94 10.26
N GLY A 76 -9.01 12.94 10.89
CA GLY A 76 -9.54 12.32 12.10
C GLY A 76 -10.72 11.36 11.90
N GLY A 77 -11.12 11.10 10.64
CA GLY A 77 -12.16 10.13 10.29
C GLY A 77 -11.71 8.68 10.45
N SER A 78 -12.63 7.74 10.27
CA SER A 78 -12.41 6.31 10.53
C SER A 78 -11.79 5.52 9.37
N ASN A 79 -11.68 6.10 8.17
CA ASN A 79 -11.08 5.40 7.04
C ASN A 79 -9.55 5.43 7.14
N VAL A 80 -8.94 4.27 7.41
CA VAL A 80 -7.51 4.16 7.69
C VAL A 80 -6.61 4.10 6.45
N GLY A 81 -7.18 4.18 5.23
CA GLY A 81 -6.41 4.31 3.98
C GLY A 81 -6.10 3.00 3.25
N TYR A 82 -6.50 1.83 3.78
CA TYR A 82 -6.24 0.54 3.12
C TYR A 82 -7.14 0.25 1.91
N HIS A 83 -8.06 1.16 1.56
CA HIS A 83 -8.84 1.15 0.32
C HIS A 83 -8.52 2.41 -0.50
N PRO A 84 -7.37 2.47 -1.17
CA PRO A 84 -6.98 3.67 -1.91
C PRO A 84 -7.91 3.89 -3.09
N ARG A 85 -8.34 5.15 -3.28
CA ARG A 85 -9.13 5.59 -4.42
C ARG A 85 -8.31 6.40 -5.41
N VAL A 86 -7.39 7.23 -4.92
CA VAL A 86 -6.51 8.07 -5.72
C VAL A 86 -5.11 8.01 -5.15
N TRP A 87 -4.19 7.35 -5.84
CA TRP A 87 -2.84 7.10 -5.32
C TRP A 87 -1.97 8.35 -5.23
N ASN A 88 -2.14 9.28 -6.17
CA ASN A 88 -1.35 10.50 -6.20
C ASN A 88 -1.91 11.65 -5.34
N ASP A 89 -3.08 11.47 -4.73
CA ASP A 89 -3.61 12.39 -3.71
C ASP A 89 -3.30 11.85 -2.32
N GLN A 90 -2.44 12.58 -1.59
CA GLN A 90 -1.96 12.20 -0.26
C GLN A 90 -2.77 12.84 0.88
N ASN A 91 -4.02 13.22 0.61
CA ASN A 91 -4.94 13.67 1.64
C ASN A 91 -5.72 12.48 2.20
N SER A 92 -5.64 12.25 3.49
CA SER A 92 -6.21 11.07 4.17
C SER A 92 -6.83 11.43 5.52
N CYS A 93 -7.38 10.46 6.23
CA CYS A 93 -7.86 10.66 7.60
C CYS A 93 -6.72 11.03 8.58
N TRP A 94 -5.47 10.76 8.23
CA TRP A 94 -4.29 11.08 9.03
C TRP A 94 -3.85 12.55 8.89
N GLY A 95 -4.30 13.26 7.87
CA GLY A 95 -3.98 14.66 7.61
C GLY A 95 -3.87 14.98 6.13
N THR A 96 -3.52 16.22 5.83
CA THR A 96 -3.31 16.69 4.46
C THR A 96 -1.91 16.32 3.94
N ALA A 97 -1.74 16.35 2.62
CA ALA A 97 -0.45 16.15 1.97
C ALA A 97 0.64 17.09 2.50
N ASP A 98 0.29 18.35 2.80
CA ASP A 98 1.25 19.32 3.34
C ASP A 98 1.62 19.01 4.80
N ASN A 99 0.67 18.53 5.60
CA ASN A 99 0.98 18.05 6.96
C ASN A 99 1.93 16.84 6.90
N LEU A 100 1.71 15.89 5.98
CA LEU A 100 2.59 14.75 5.79
C LEU A 100 4.02 15.19 5.39
N LYS A 101 4.15 16.09 4.41
CA LYS A 101 5.46 16.64 4.02
C LYS A 101 6.19 17.30 5.19
N THR A 102 5.46 18.08 6.00
CA THR A 102 6.00 18.73 7.19
C THR A 102 6.51 17.69 8.19
N LEU A 103 5.71 16.65 8.46
CA LEU A 103 6.08 15.56 9.38
C LEU A 103 7.31 14.80 8.89
N ILE A 104 7.35 14.40 7.60
CA ILE A 104 8.49 13.71 6.99
C ILE A 104 9.75 14.57 7.12
N THR A 105 9.67 15.85 6.81
CA THR A 105 10.80 16.79 6.93
C THR A 105 11.30 16.86 8.38
N ALA A 106 10.39 16.91 9.34
CA ALA A 106 10.74 16.96 10.76
C ALA A 106 11.49 15.68 11.20
N PHE A 107 11.02 14.49 10.79
CA PHE A 107 11.70 13.23 11.06
C PHE A 107 13.08 13.15 10.39
N HIS A 108 13.18 13.53 9.12
CA HIS A 108 14.46 13.53 8.41
C HIS A 108 15.49 14.46 9.07
N ASN A 109 15.06 15.62 9.59
CA ASN A 109 15.93 16.54 10.35
C ASN A 109 16.47 15.93 11.67
N LYS A 110 15.83 14.86 12.16
CA LYS A 110 16.27 14.08 13.33
C LYS A 110 17.01 12.79 12.95
N GLY A 111 17.25 12.56 11.65
CA GLY A 111 17.88 11.34 11.16
C GLY A 111 16.97 10.11 11.18
N VAL A 112 15.66 10.27 11.40
CA VAL A 112 14.68 9.19 11.40
C VAL A 112 14.22 8.93 9.98
N LYS A 113 14.34 7.69 9.52
CA LYS A 113 13.82 7.21 8.23
C LYS A 113 12.29 7.12 8.30
N VAL A 114 11.61 7.51 7.25
CA VAL A 114 10.14 7.35 7.15
C VAL A 114 9.83 6.22 6.18
N ILE A 115 9.06 5.23 6.63
CA ILE A 115 8.57 4.10 5.84
C ILE A 115 7.13 4.39 5.49
N ALA A 116 6.84 4.49 4.18
CA ALA A 116 5.50 4.67 3.66
C ALA A 116 4.81 3.31 3.51
N ASP A 117 3.59 3.21 4.03
CA ASP A 117 2.68 2.10 3.73
C ASP A 117 1.99 2.38 2.40
N ILE A 118 2.17 1.50 1.43
CA ILE A 118 1.64 1.69 0.07
C ILE A 118 0.77 0.50 -0.30
N VAL A 119 -0.51 0.77 -0.53
CA VAL A 119 -1.48 -0.24 -1.01
C VAL A 119 -1.55 -0.16 -2.52
N ILE A 120 -0.96 -1.15 -3.20
CA ILE A 120 -0.94 -1.23 -4.67
C ILE A 120 -1.66 -2.47 -5.20
N ASN A 121 -1.90 -3.47 -4.36
CA ASN A 121 -2.54 -4.73 -4.75
C ASN A 121 -3.95 -4.52 -5.28
N HIS A 122 -4.69 -3.59 -4.68
CA HIS A 122 -6.09 -3.34 -4.99
C HIS A 122 -6.42 -1.85 -4.94
N ARG A 123 -7.55 -1.50 -5.55
CA ARG A 123 -8.04 -0.13 -5.60
C ARG A 123 -9.56 -0.06 -5.55
N ALA A 124 -10.09 0.90 -4.80
CA ALA A 124 -11.51 1.20 -4.76
C ALA A 124 -11.94 2.02 -6.00
N GLY A 125 -13.12 1.72 -6.55
CA GLY A 125 -13.79 2.56 -7.52
C GLY A 125 -14.28 3.88 -6.91
N TYR A 126 -14.59 4.85 -7.74
CA TYR A 126 -15.05 6.16 -7.25
C TYR A 126 -16.51 6.15 -6.81
N THR A 127 -17.40 5.66 -7.66
CA THR A 127 -18.87 5.60 -7.40
C THR A 127 -19.48 4.23 -7.67
N ASP A 128 -18.72 3.32 -8.28
CA ASP A 128 -19.12 1.95 -8.56
C ASP A 128 -17.92 1.00 -8.58
N TRP A 129 -18.12 -0.18 -9.17
CA TRP A 129 -17.14 -1.27 -9.13
C TRP A 129 -15.79 -0.96 -9.77
N ALA A 130 -15.73 -0.17 -10.85
CA ALA A 130 -14.51 0.01 -11.63
C ALA A 130 -14.36 1.39 -12.29
N ASN A 131 -15.08 2.39 -11.84
CA ASN A 131 -14.93 3.75 -12.36
C ASN A 131 -13.79 4.48 -11.67
N PHE A 132 -12.58 4.03 -11.88
CA PHE A 132 -11.41 4.62 -11.24
C PHE A 132 -11.19 6.07 -11.67
N SER A 133 -10.78 6.92 -10.72
CA SER A 133 -10.25 8.24 -11.05
C SER A 133 -8.89 8.09 -11.74
N PRO A 134 -8.57 8.91 -12.76
CA PRO A 134 -7.22 8.94 -13.28
C PRO A 134 -6.24 9.45 -12.22
N ASP A 135 -5.05 8.86 -12.16
CA ASP A 135 -3.93 9.39 -11.39
C ASP A 135 -3.03 10.23 -12.29
N ASN A 136 -2.59 11.37 -11.78
CA ASN A 136 -1.66 12.25 -12.47
C ASN A 136 -0.36 12.34 -11.67
N PHE A 137 0.67 11.67 -12.14
CA PHE A 137 2.00 11.65 -11.53
C PHE A 137 2.93 12.75 -12.07
N GLY A 138 2.37 13.82 -12.62
CA GLY A 138 3.14 14.97 -13.11
C GLY A 138 4.04 14.60 -14.29
N ALA A 139 5.34 14.75 -14.14
CA ALA A 139 6.33 14.43 -15.17
C ALA A 139 6.34 12.94 -15.59
N TYR A 140 5.80 12.06 -14.77
CA TYR A 140 5.69 10.62 -15.06
C TYR A 140 4.39 10.25 -15.79
N GLY A 141 3.55 11.25 -16.14
CA GLY A 141 2.33 11.06 -16.91
C GLY A 141 1.10 10.80 -16.05
N SER A 142 -0.02 10.58 -16.75
CA SER A 142 -1.29 10.19 -16.14
C SER A 142 -1.60 8.73 -16.48
N TYR A 143 -2.20 8.03 -15.51
CA TYR A 143 -2.60 6.65 -15.66
C TYR A 143 -4.08 6.49 -15.33
N GLN A 144 -4.81 5.76 -16.18
CA GLN A 144 -6.23 5.45 -16.01
C GLN A 144 -6.41 3.94 -16.02
N LEU A 145 -6.77 3.39 -14.86
CA LEU A 145 -7.16 1.98 -14.77
C LEU A 145 -8.48 1.72 -15.51
N THR A 146 -8.57 0.55 -16.12
CA THR A 146 -9.72 0.04 -16.84
C THR A 146 -10.07 -1.37 -16.40
N LEU A 147 -11.10 -1.98 -16.98
CA LEU A 147 -11.43 -3.40 -16.74
C LEU A 147 -10.33 -4.38 -17.19
N ALA A 148 -9.42 -3.95 -18.06
CA ALA A 148 -8.28 -4.76 -18.48
C ALA A 148 -7.19 -4.85 -17.40
N ASP A 149 -7.19 -3.90 -16.46
CA ASP A 149 -6.22 -3.83 -15.35
C ASP A 149 -6.74 -4.50 -14.07
N ILE A 150 -7.96 -5.06 -14.09
CA ILE A 150 -8.54 -5.78 -12.96
C ILE A 150 -8.40 -7.28 -13.20
N CYS A 151 -8.01 -8.02 -12.17
CA CYS A 151 -7.92 -9.47 -12.21
C CYS A 151 -9.24 -10.12 -12.64
N ARG A 152 -9.16 -11.14 -13.51
CA ARG A 152 -10.34 -11.80 -14.07
C ARG A 152 -11.17 -12.55 -13.04
N ASN A 153 -10.56 -12.99 -11.96
CA ASN A 153 -11.22 -13.66 -10.84
C ASN A 153 -11.70 -12.70 -9.74
N ASP A 154 -11.55 -11.38 -9.93
CA ASP A 154 -12.09 -10.37 -9.00
C ASP A 154 -13.61 -10.45 -8.85
N GLU A 155 -14.13 -9.98 -7.73
CA GLU A 155 -15.55 -9.99 -7.37
C GLU A 155 -16.40 -9.16 -8.33
N VAL A 156 -15.85 -8.19 -9.05
CA VAL A 156 -16.56 -7.51 -10.13
C VAL A 156 -17.08 -8.50 -11.17
N ASN A 157 -16.37 -9.60 -11.39
CA ASN A 157 -16.77 -10.65 -12.32
C ASN A 157 -17.64 -11.75 -11.67
N THR A 158 -17.47 -12.01 -10.39
CA THR A 158 -17.98 -13.21 -9.73
C THR A 158 -19.18 -12.95 -8.84
N GLU A 159 -19.28 -11.76 -8.23
CA GLU A 159 -20.38 -11.45 -7.30
C GLU A 159 -21.70 -11.11 -7.99
N ALA A 160 -22.80 -11.52 -7.36
CA ALA A 160 -24.15 -11.20 -7.81
C ALA A 160 -24.42 -9.68 -7.76
N GLY A 161 -23.89 -8.99 -6.76
CA GLY A 161 -24.01 -7.53 -6.61
C GLY A 161 -23.45 -6.72 -7.79
N ALA A 162 -22.49 -7.27 -8.52
CA ALA A 162 -21.89 -6.64 -9.70
C ALA A 162 -22.63 -6.96 -11.02
N ALA A 163 -23.71 -7.73 -11.00
CA ALA A 163 -24.39 -8.17 -12.23
C ALA A 163 -24.87 -7.01 -13.13
N THR A 164 -25.44 -5.98 -12.55
CA THR A 164 -25.91 -4.78 -13.29
C THR A 164 -24.72 -4.03 -13.89
N PHE A 165 -23.63 -3.88 -13.13
CA PHE A 165 -22.40 -3.27 -13.63
C PHE A 165 -21.84 -4.05 -14.82
N ARG A 166 -21.70 -5.37 -14.72
CA ARG A 166 -21.22 -6.22 -15.83
C ARG A 166 -22.08 -6.14 -17.08
N ALA A 167 -23.40 -6.09 -16.92
CA ALA A 167 -24.32 -5.97 -18.05
C ALA A 167 -24.13 -4.66 -18.83
N THR A 168 -23.68 -3.60 -18.17
CA THR A 168 -23.49 -2.27 -18.77
C THR A 168 -22.04 -2.03 -19.26
N HIS A 169 -21.06 -2.48 -18.49
CA HIS A 169 -19.64 -2.14 -18.68
C HIS A 169 -18.78 -3.31 -19.16
N GLY A 170 -19.27 -4.54 -19.07
CA GLY A 170 -18.51 -5.74 -19.38
C GLY A 170 -17.80 -6.34 -18.17
N MET A 171 -16.89 -7.25 -18.43
CA MET A 171 -16.14 -8.01 -17.42
C MET A 171 -14.69 -7.56 -17.36
N ALA A 172 -14.08 -7.70 -16.21
CA ALA A 172 -12.63 -7.59 -16.03
C ALA A 172 -11.90 -8.69 -16.82
N THR A 173 -10.78 -8.35 -17.45
CA THR A 173 -10.07 -9.22 -18.39
C THR A 173 -8.60 -9.44 -18.07
N GLY A 174 -8.08 -8.87 -16.99
CA GLY A 174 -6.71 -9.07 -16.53
C GLY A 174 -6.37 -10.53 -16.25
N ALA A 175 -5.14 -10.83 -15.93
CA ALA A 175 -4.72 -12.14 -15.49
C ALA A 175 -5.41 -12.51 -14.16
N ASN A 176 -5.52 -13.81 -13.86
CA ASN A 176 -5.97 -14.22 -12.54
C ASN A 176 -4.89 -13.95 -11.50
N ASP A 177 -5.29 -13.52 -10.33
CA ASP A 177 -4.43 -13.50 -9.17
C ASP A 177 -4.58 -14.78 -8.32
N THR A 178 -3.87 -14.81 -7.20
CA THR A 178 -3.94 -15.86 -6.19
C THR A 178 -4.53 -15.37 -4.88
N GLY A 179 -5.12 -14.16 -4.90
CA GLY A 179 -5.69 -13.51 -3.75
C GLY A 179 -6.95 -14.16 -3.21
N GLU A 180 -7.39 -13.69 -2.05
CA GLU A 180 -8.65 -14.10 -1.44
C GLU A 180 -9.80 -13.25 -1.99
N ASN A 181 -11.00 -13.83 -2.06
CA ASN A 181 -12.19 -13.10 -2.48
C ASN A 181 -12.57 -12.03 -1.46
N TRP A 182 -12.60 -10.77 -1.91
CA TRP A 182 -12.99 -9.65 -1.07
C TRP A 182 -13.56 -8.48 -1.89
N SER A 183 -14.83 -8.22 -1.75
CA SER A 183 -15.57 -7.25 -2.59
C SER A 183 -15.32 -5.77 -2.27
N GLY A 184 -14.48 -5.45 -1.29
CA GLY A 184 -14.25 -4.08 -0.83
C GLY A 184 -13.45 -3.21 -1.80
N ALA A 185 -12.61 -3.80 -2.65
CA ALA A 185 -11.83 -3.09 -3.68
C ALA A 185 -11.55 -4.04 -4.86
N ARG A 186 -10.96 -3.52 -5.93
CA ARG A 186 -10.67 -4.33 -7.14
C ARG A 186 -9.23 -4.80 -7.10
N ASP A 187 -9.00 -6.10 -7.20
CA ASP A 187 -7.68 -6.67 -7.34
C ASP A 187 -7.09 -6.32 -8.70
N LEU A 188 -5.89 -5.80 -8.70
CA LEU A 188 -5.25 -5.27 -9.90
C LEU A 188 -4.30 -6.28 -10.53
N ASP A 189 -4.38 -6.39 -11.86
CA ASP A 189 -3.42 -7.15 -12.64
C ASP A 189 -2.16 -6.32 -12.88
N HIS A 190 -1.12 -6.58 -12.09
CA HIS A 190 0.18 -5.91 -12.22
C HIS A 190 1.00 -6.38 -13.41
N THR A 191 0.47 -7.27 -14.26
CA THR A 191 1.10 -7.71 -15.51
C THR A 191 0.46 -7.05 -16.72
N SER A 192 -0.64 -6.31 -16.57
CA SER A 192 -1.23 -5.50 -17.63
C SER A 192 -0.25 -4.40 -18.04
N ALA A 193 -0.14 -4.15 -19.36
CA ALA A 193 0.82 -3.22 -19.95
C ALA A 193 0.20 -1.84 -20.19
#